data_849ea6c1e5a26f7567ff4d089bfdbd95
#
_entry.id   849ea6c1e5a26f7567ff4d089bfdbd95
#
_cell.length_a   1.000
_cell.length_b   1.000
_cell.length_c   1.000
_cell.angle_alpha   90.00
_cell.angle_beta   90.00
_cell.angle_gamma   90.00
#
_symmetry.space_group_name_H-M   'P 1'
#
loop_
_entity.id
_entity.type
_entity.pdbx_description
1 polymer ?
#
loop_
_entity_poly.entity_id
_entity_poly.type
_entity_poly.pdbx_seq_one_letter_code
_entity_poly.pdbx_strand_id
1 'polypeptide(L)'
;DVVARKVAKDQANSVLAKIKAEPKAFDALARDHSACSSRANGGRLGQISTGDTVAEFEAALAMLNEGEIATEPVESRYGFHIIRLDAKAEGEILPFEAVETALRSALEKTGWVRASRAFVDALAEQAEVTGITLKAA
;
A
#
# COMPACT_ATOMS: atom_id res chain seq x y z
N ASP A 1 11.65 8.26 14.58
CA ASP A 1 11.57 8.90 15.89
C ASP A 1 10.28 8.47 16.59
N VAL A 2 10.41 7.81 17.74
CA VAL A 2 9.28 7.24 18.52
C VAL A 2 8.31 8.33 18.97
N VAL A 3 8.82 9.52 19.31
CA VAL A 3 8.00 10.66 19.77
C VAL A 3 7.12 11.18 18.66
N ALA A 4 7.69 11.38 17.48
CA ALA A 4 6.92 11.84 16.29
C ALA A 4 5.83 10.85 15.93
N ARG A 5 6.11 9.54 16.02
CA ARG A 5 5.14 8.49 15.73
C ARG A 5 3.99 8.46 16.74
N LYS A 6 4.28 8.68 18.02
CA LYS A 6 3.24 8.81 19.06
C LYS A 6 2.34 10.01 18.79
N VAL A 7 2.91 11.18 18.49
CA VAL A 7 2.14 12.39 18.15
C VAL A 7 1.23 12.14 16.95
N ALA A 8 1.74 11.49 15.90
CA ALA A 8 0.94 11.16 14.72
C ALA A 8 -0.22 10.20 15.05
N LYS A 9 0.01 9.22 15.94
CA LYS A 9 -1.04 8.30 16.42
C LYS A 9 -2.13 9.05 17.19
N ASP A 10 -1.74 9.92 18.09
CA ASP A 10 -2.67 10.70 18.91
C ASP A 10 -3.51 11.64 18.04
N GLN A 11 -2.89 12.25 17.02
CA GLN A 11 -3.58 13.07 16.03
C GLN A 11 -4.57 12.24 15.21
N ALA A 12 -4.17 11.07 14.71
CA ALA A 12 -5.05 10.18 13.96
C ALA A 12 -6.25 9.72 14.80
N ASN A 13 -6.04 9.38 16.07
CA ASN A 13 -7.13 9.04 17.00
C ASN A 13 -8.11 10.20 17.20
N SER A 14 -7.59 11.43 17.35
CA SER A 14 -8.43 12.63 17.50
C SER A 14 -9.29 12.88 16.25
N VAL A 15 -8.70 12.74 15.06
CA VAL A 15 -9.43 12.88 13.78
C VAL A 15 -10.48 11.76 13.64
N LEU A 16 -10.10 10.51 13.95
CA LEU A 16 -11.04 9.39 13.90
C LEU A 16 -12.25 9.59 14.84
N ALA A 17 -12.02 10.11 16.05
CA ALA A 17 -13.11 10.43 16.99
C ALA A 17 -14.08 11.45 16.39
N LYS A 18 -13.59 12.48 15.71
CA LYS A 18 -14.42 13.47 15.01
C LYS A 18 -15.24 12.83 13.87
N ILE A 19 -14.59 11.95 13.08
CA ILE A 19 -15.27 11.23 11.99
C ILE A 19 -16.35 10.29 12.53
N LYS A 20 -16.09 9.60 13.65
CA LYS A 20 -17.11 8.74 14.28
C LYS A 20 -18.32 9.53 14.81
N ALA A 21 -18.09 10.74 15.31
CA ALA A 21 -19.17 11.63 15.74
C ALA A 21 -19.96 12.20 14.54
N GLU A 22 -19.28 12.50 13.45
CA GLU A 22 -19.86 13.05 12.22
C GLU A 22 -19.26 12.40 10.96
N PRO A 23 -19.76 11.25 10.51
CA PRO A 23 -19.21 10.52 9.37
C PRO A 23 -19.17 11.32 8.06
N LYS A 24 -20.07 12.28 7.89
CA LYS A 24 -20.13 13.16 6.71
C LYS A 24 -18.95 14.13 6.64
N ALA A 25 -18.29 14.40 7.76
CA ALA A 25 -17.11 15.27 7.81
C ALA A 25 -15.82 14.58 7.30
N PHE A 26 -15.86 13.29 6.93
CA PHE A 26 -14.68 12.54 6.49
C PHE A 26 -13.89 13.27 5.41
N ASP A 27 -14.54 13.68 4.33
CA ASP A 27 -13.90 14.32 3.18
C ASP A 27 -13.27 15.67 3.55
N ALA A 28 -13.91 16.45 4.42
CA ALA A 28 -13.37 17.73 4.91
C ALA A 28 -12.16 17.50 5.82
N LEU A 29 -12.27 16.58 6.78
CA LEU A 29 -11.18 16.24 7.68
C LEU A 29 -9.98 15.63 6.94
N ALA A 30 -10.22 14.87 5.87
CA ALA A 30 -9.16 14.37 5.00
C ALA A 30 -8.43 15.54 4.30
N ARG A 31 -9.15 16.56 3.80
CA ARG A 31 -8.52 17.76 3.21
C ARG A 31 -7.68 18.53 4.22
N ASP A 32 -8.11 18.59 5.46
CA ASP A 32 -7.45 19.39 6.49
C ASP A 32 -6.24 18.67 7.09
N HIS A 33 -6.33 17.37 7.30
CA HIS A 33 -5.36 16.61 8.12
C HIS A 33 -4.53 15.58 7.35
N SER A 34 -4.95 15.12 6.16
CA SER A 34 -4.22 14.09 5.43
C SER A 34 -2.93 14.60 4.82
N ALA A 35 -1.87 13.82 4.91
CA ALA A 35 -0.60 14.03 4.18
C ALA A 35 -0.56 13.30 2.84
N CYS A 36 -1.58 12.48 2.52
CA CYS A 36 -1.65 11.74 1.27
C CYS A 36 -1.96 12.64 0.07
N SER A 37 -1.53 12.27 -1.13
CA SER A 37 -1.86 12.97 -2.39
C SER A 37 -3.38 13.02 -2.66
N SER A 38 -4.13 12.03 -2.17
CA SER A 38 -5.60 12.01 -2.25
C SER A 38 -6.29 13.08 -1.41
N ARG A 39 -5.56 13.80 -0.56
CA ARG A 39 -6.05 14.90 0.28
C ARG A 39 -6.92 15.89 -0.50
N ALA A 40 -6.45 16.34 -1.66
CA ALA A 40 -7.17 17.29 -2.51
C ALA A 40 -8.54 16.77 -2.95
N ASN A 41 -8.69 15.44 -3.03
CA ASN A 41 -9.92 14.75 -3.42
C ASN A 41 -10.73 14.21 -2.22
N GLY A 42 -10.53 14.78 -1.02
CA GLY A 42 -11.23 14.35 0.19
C GLY A 42 -10.82 12.96 0.69
N GLY A 43 -9.60 12.53 0.38
CA GLY A 43 -9.08 11.21 0.76
C GLY A 43 -9.48 10.07 -0.17
N ARG A 44 -10.22 10.33 -1.25
CA ARG A 44 -10.70 9.30 -2.19
C ARG A 44 -9.55 8.78 -3.05
N LEU A 45 -9.34 7.46 -3.00
CA LEU A 45 -8.32 6.77 -3.79
C LEU A 45 -8.86 6.26 -5.14
N GLY A 46 -10.20 6.26 -5.32
CA GLY A 46 -10.82 5.57 -6.45
C GLY A 46 -10.87 4.05 -6.22
N GLN A 47 -11.05 3.31 -7.30
CA GLN A 47 -11.00 1.86 -7.24
C GLN A 47 -9.54 1.41 -7.09
N ILE A 48 -9.28 0.57 -6.11
CA ILE A 48 -7.99 -0.07 -5.85
C ILE A 48 -8.14 -1.58 -5.92
N SER A 49 -7.12 -2.26 -6.40
CA SER A 49 -7.06 -3.71 -6.48
C SER A 49 -6.06 -4.27 -5.47
N THR A 50 -6.15 -5.54 -5.17
CA THR A 50 -5.17 -6.23 -4.32
C THR A 50 -3.76 -6.08 -4.89
N GLY A 51 -2.82 -5.62 -4.08
CA GLY A 51 -1.44 -5.32 -4.46
C GLY A 51 -1.16 -3.85 -4.79
N ASP A 52 -2.18 -3.00 -4.86
CA ASP A 52 -2.01 -1.56 -5.14
C ASP A 52 -1.58 -0.76 -3.91
N THR A 53 -1.76 -1.31 -2.71
CA THR A 53 -1.45 -0.63 -1.45
C THR A 53 -0.57 -1.48 -0.54
N VAL A 54 -0.21 -0.95 0.63
CA VAL A 54 0.58 -1.71 1.61
C VAL A 54 -0.28 -2.77 2.31
N ALA A 55 0.34 -3.87 2.69
CA ALA A 55 -0.34 -5.04 3.23
C ALA A 55 -1.23 -4.71 4.45
N GLU A 56 -0.79 -3.80 5.32
CA GLU A 56 -1.53 -3.38 6.50
C GLU A 56 -2.83 -2.64 6.13
N PHE A 57 -2.79 -1.83 5.06
CA PHE A 57 -3.95 -1.13 4.54
C PHE A 57 -4.95 -2.10 3.90
N GLU A 58 -4.47 -3.04 3.10
CA GLU A 58 -5.30 -4.08 2.46
C GLU A 58 -5.95 -5.01 3.48
N ALA A 59 -5.19 -5.43 4.51
CA ALA A 59 -5.72 -6.25 5.58
C ALA A 59 -6.86 -5.54 6.32
N ALA A 60 -6.72 -4.23 6.58
CA ALA A 60 -7.78 -3.45 7.20
C ALA A 60 -9.01 -3.31 6.30
N LEU A 61 -8.82 -3.05 5.00
CA LEU A 61 -9.92 -3.01 4.03
C LEU A 61 -10.69 -4.33 3.94
N ALA A 62 -9.97 -5.46 4.00
CA ALA A 62 -10.59 -6.79 3.94
C ALA A 62 -11.54 -7.08 5.12
N MET A 63 -11.33 -6.42 6.26
CA MET A 63 -12.14 -6.57 7.47
C MET A 63 -13.36 -5.64 7.51
N LEU A 64 -13.42 -4.64 6.62
CA LEU A 64 -14.50 -3.66 6.58
C LEU A 64 -15.65 -4.12 5.68
N ASN A 65 -16.86 -3.76 6.08
CA ASN A 65 -18.04 -3.81 5.24
C ASN A 65 -18.20 -2.50 4.46
N GLU A 66 -18.99 -2.52 3.39
CA GLU A 66 -19.31 -1.30 2.62
C GLU A 66 -19.91 -0.22 3.51
N GLY A 67 -19.42 1.01 3.37
CA GLY A 67 -19.81 2.17 4.17
C GLY A 67 -19.15 2.23 5.54
N GLU A 68 -18.35 1.22 5.92
CA GLU A 68 -17.75 1.15 7.25
C GLU A 68 -16.42 1.92 7.33
N ILE A 69 -16.15 2.47 8.51
CA ILE A 69 -14.91 3.15 8.85
C ILE A 69 -14.15 2.29 9.84
N ALA A 70 -12.84 2.13 9.64
CA ALA A 70 -11.98 1.38 10.56
C ALA A 70 -12.13 1.87 12.00
N THR A 71 -12.17 0.93 12.94
CA THR A 71 -12.42 1.23 14.36
C THR A 71 -11.25 1.95 15.03
N GLU A 72 -10.06 1.79 14.49
CA GLU A 72 -8.82 2.43 14.93
C GLU A 72 -7.94 2.82 13.73
N PRO A 73 -7.01 3.78 13.89
CA PRO A 73 -6.08 4.13 12.82
C PRO A 73 -5.15 2.95 12.51
N VAL A 74 -5.03 2.63 11.23
CA VAL A 74 -4.17 1.55 10.72
C VAL A 74 -2.74 2.06 10.61
N GLU A 75 -1.81 1.40 11.27
CA GLU A 75 -0.40 1.74 11.22
C GLU A 75 0.29 1.09 10.02
N SER A 76 1.10 1.86 9.30
CA SER A 76 1.96 1.39 8.23
C SER A 76 3.34 2.04 8.32
N ARG A 77 4.25 1.67 7.42
CA ARG A 77 5.56 2.33 7.30
C ARG A 77 5.47 3.83 6.97
N TYR A 78 4.35 4.28 6.42
CA TYR A 78 4.12 5.68 6.02
C TYR A 78 3.45 6.52 7.10
N GLY A 79 2.92 5.90 8.16
CA GLY A 79 2.21 6.58 9.23
C GLY A 79 0.90 5.90 9.60
N PHE A 80 -0.08 6.69 10.04
CA PHE A 80 -1.38 6.21 10.48
C PHE A 80 -2.46 6.59 9.47
N HIS A 81 -3.30 5.62 9.11
CA HIS A 81 -4.35 5.77 8.10
C HIS A 81 -5.72 5.59 8.75
N ILE A 82 -6.64 6.51 8.46
CA ILE A 82 -8.06 6.34 8.76
C ILE A 82 -8.72 5.89 7.46
N ILE A 83 -9.34 4.73 7.49
CA ILE A 83 -9.82 4.05 6.29
C ILE A 83 -11.35 3.96 6.33
N ARG A 84 -11.99 4.29 5.22
CA ARG A 84 -13.42 4.06 4.96
C ARG A 84 -13.56 3.24 3.67
N LEU A 85 -14.31 2.16 3.72
CA LEU A 85 -14.66 1.38 2.55
C LEU A 85 -15.99 1.89 1.98
N ASP A 86 -15.95 2.61 0.87
CA ASP A 86 -17.16 3.18 0.27
C ASP A 86 -17.97 2.13 -0.51
N ALA A 87 -17.29 1.25 -1.25
CA ALA A 87 -17.88 0.14 -1.99
C ALA A 87 -16.87 -1.00 -2.16
N LYS A 88 -17.37 -2.22 -2.27
CA LYS A 88 -16.59 -3.42 -2.55
C LYS A 88 -17.13 -4.09 -3.81
N ALA A 89 -16.28 -4.24 -4.81
CA ALA A 89 -16.59 -5.05 -5.98
C ALA A 89 -15.90 -6.41 -5.85
N GLU A 90 -16.66 -7.48 -5.97
CA GLU A 90 -16.07 -8.81 -6.09
C GLU A 90 -15.45 -8.94 -7.48
N GLY A 91 -14.17 -9.32 -7.53
CA GLY A 91 -13.49 -9.60 -8.78
C GLY A 91 -14.03 -10.90 -9.40
N GLU A 92 -14.28 -10.87 -10.70
CA GLU A 92 -14.55 -12.10 -11.43
C GLU A 92 -13.23 -12.85 -11.67
N ILE A 93 -13.26 -14.19 -11.48
CA ILE A 93 -12.15 -15.05 -11.89
C ILE A 93 -12.19 -15.13 -13.42
N LEU A 94 -11.25 -14.45 -14.05
CA LEU A 94 -11.12 -14.48 -15.49
C LEU A 94 -10.66 -15.88 -15.96
N PRO A 95 -11.19 -16.40 -17.08
CA PRO A 95 -10.70 -17.62 -17.67
C PRO A 95 -9.21 -17.49 -18.06
N PHE A 96 -8.48 -18.61 -17.99
CA PHE A 96 -7.03 -18.62 -18.22
C PHE A 96 -6.65 -17.99 -19.57
N GLU A 97 -7.43 -18.25 -20.60
CA GLU A 97 -7.20 -17.74 -21.96
C GLU A 97 -7.22 -16.20 -22.03
N ALA A 98 -8.03 -15.56 -21.18
CA ALA A 98 -8.09 -14.10 -21.10
C ALA A 98 -6.86 -13.48 -20.42
N VAL A 99 -6.20 -14.22 -19.54
CA VAL A 99 -5.06 -13.73 -18.71
C VAL A 99 -3.72 -14.34 -19.13
N GLU A 100 -3.68 -15.36 -19.99
CA GLU A 100 -2.48 -16.10 -20.38
C GLU A 100 -1.36 -15.18 -20.84
N THR A 101 -1.64 -14.25 -21.75
CA THR A 101 -0.65 -13.32 -22.30
C THR A 101 -0.04 -12.43 -21.22
N ALA A 102 -0.87 -11.90 -20.31
CA ALA A 102 -0.42 -11.07 -19.21
C ALA A 102 0.42 -11.86 -18.20
N LEU A 103 -0.02 -13.08 -17.85
CA LEU A 103 0.73 -13.98 -16.97
C LEU A 103 2.08 -14.38 -17.59
N ARG A 104 2.10 -14.74 -18.86
CA ARG A 104 3.33 -15.08 -19.58
C ARG A 104 4.32 -13.92 -19.52
N SER A 105 3.89 -12.72 -19.87
CA SER A 105 4.75 -11.52 -19.84
C SER A 105 5.27 -11.22 -18.43
N ALA A 106 4.44 -11.37 -17.40
CA ALA A 106 4.85 -11.17 -16.01
C ALA A 106 5.89 -12.21 -15.55
N LEU A 107 5.69 -13.48 -15.91
CA LEU A 107 6.63 -14.56 -15.61
C LEU A 107 7.95 -14.40 -16.34
N GLU A 108 7.93 -14.06 -17.63
CA GLU A 108 9.14 -13.79 -18.43
C GLU A 108 9.94 -12.63 -17.84
N LYS A 109 9.27 -11.51 -17.48
CA LYS A 109 9.92 -10.38 -16.84
C LYS A 109 10.58 -10.77 -15.51
N THR A 110 9.86 -11.51 -14.68
CA THR A 110 10.36 -11.98 -13.37
C THR A 110 11.54 -12.96 -13.57
N GLY A 111 11.41 -13.88 -14.51
CA GLY A 111 12.47 -14.84 -14.88
C GLY A 111 13.72 -14.13 -15.39
N TRP A 112 13.54 -13.13 -16.25
CA TRP A 112 14.65 -12.31 -16.77
C TRP A 112 15.39 -11.58 -15.65
N VAL A 113 14.67 -10.89 -14.75
CA VAL A 113 15.28 -10.18 -13.62
C VAL A 113 16.08 -11.13 -12.72
N ARG A 114 15.50 -12.31 -12.43
CA ARG A 114 16.19 -13.33 -11.63
C ARG A 114 17.43 -13.86 -12.30
N ALA A 115 17.35 -14.21 -13.60
CA ALA A 115 18.48 -14.73 -14.36
C ALA A 115 19.59 -13.69 -14.51
N SER A 116 19.23 -12.43 -14.81
CA SER A 116 20.19 -11.33 -14.93
C SER A 116 20.93 -11.10 -13.61
N ARG A 117 20.21 -11.15 -12.48
CA ARG A 117 20.80 -10.99 -11.16
C ARG A 117 21.77 -12.14 -10.86
N ALA A 118 21.35 -13.39 -11.05
CA ALA A 118 22.19 -14.56 -10.84
C ALA A 118 23.46 -14.54 -11.72
N PHE A 119 23.32 -14.05 -12.96
CA PHE A 119 24.46 -13.89 -13.87
C PHE A 119 25.44 -12.82 -13.37
N VAL A 120 24.96 -11.67 -12.92
CA VAL A 120 25.82 -10.60 -12.37
C VAL A 120 26.50 -11.06 -11.08
N ASP A 121 25.78 -11.77 -10.20
CA ASP A 121 26.34 -12.31 -8.96
C ASP A 121 27.46 -13.32 -9.26
N ALA A 122 27.25 -14.22 -10.22
CA ALA A 122 28.29 -15.19 -10.66
C ALA A 122 29.52 -14.51 -11.28
N LEU A 123 29.33 -13.43 -12.04
CA LEU A 123 30.46 -12.64 -12.56
C LEU A 123 31.22 -11.93 -11.44
N ALA A 124 30.48 -11.36 -10.45
CA ALA A 124 31.09 -10.67 -9.32
C ALA A 124 31.93 -11.62 -8.44
N GLU A 125 31.48 -12.88 -8.27
CA GLU A 125 32.22 -13.91 -7.53
C GLU A 125 33.53 -14.30 -8.22
N GLN A 126 33.59 -14.21 -9.55
CA GLN A 126 34.78 -14.56 -10.35
C GLN A 126 35.71 -13.36 -10.59
N ALA A 127 35.27 -12.15 -10.32
CA ALA A 127 36.00 -10.93 -10.58
C ALA A 127 36.82 -10.51 -9.35
N GLU A 128 38.05 -10.04 -9.59
CA GLU A 128 38.82 -9.33 -8.57
C GLU A 128 38.37 -7.87 -8.52
N VAL A 129 37.60 -7.52 -7.48
CA VAL A 129 37.00 -6.18 -7.31
C VAL A 129 37.82 -5.39 -6.30
N THR A 130 38.42 -4.28 -6.77
CA THR A 130 39.21 -3.37 -5.93
C THR A 130 38.53 -2.00 -5.79
N GLY A 131 38.63 -1.39 -4.62
CA GLY A 131 38.16 -0.01 -4.36
C GLY A 131 36.70 0.14 -3.96
N ILE A 132 35.86 -0.90 -4.05
CA ILE A 132 34.47 -0.89 -3.58
C ILE A 132 34.12 -2.21 -2.90
N THR A 133 33.22 -2.16 -1.93
CA THR A 133 32.65 -3.37 -1.32
C THR A 133 31.27 -3.63 -1.96
N LEU A 134 31.15 -4.71 -2.71
CA LEU A 134 29.86 -5.15 -3.22
C LEU A 134 29.06 -5.74 -2.05
N LYS A 135 27.92 -5.14 -1.71
CA LYS A 135 26.98 -5.77 -0.78
C LYS A 135 26.18 -6.79 -1.57
N ALA A 136 26.24 -8.05 -1.15
CA ALA A 136 25.25 -9.04 -1.54
C ALA A 136 23.87 -8.51 -1.09
N ALA A 137 22.93 -8.46 -1.99
CA ALA A 137 21.58 -7.96 -1.73
C ALA A 137 20.66 -9.08 -1.30
#